data_9bf02750eb915271dfc34b03063da0ac
#
_entry.id   9bf02750eb915271dfc34b03063da0ac
#
_cell.length_a   1.000
_cell.length_b   1.000
_cell.length_c   1.000
_cell.angle_alpha   90.00
_cell.angle_beta   90.00
_cell.angle_gamma   90.00
#
_symmetry.space_group_name_H-M   'P 1'
#
loop_
_entity.id
_entity.type
_entity.pdbx_description
1 polymer ?
#
loop_
_entity_poly.entity_id
_entity_poly.type
_entity_poly.pdbx_seq_one_letter_code
_entity_poly.pdbx_strand_id
1 'polypeptide(L)'
;MDRGKRGIKRSMAVDASGIPLGAVSAPANRHDSPLLVPTLKAATETLGSLPERASVHLDRGYDSRLTRERLEELGLRWEISGKGKPAPFWATNRWVVERTSSWHNAHKKLLWCTERVGKVIDFWVAFSDVVIIVRRLIREGWMRYRWEGRPSRRP
;
A
#
# COMPACT_ATOMS: atom_id res chain seq x y z
N MET A 1 -9.63 15.84 7.73
CA MET A 1 -9.94 14.53 8.34
C MET A 1 -11.44 14.41 8.48
N ASP A 2 -12.00 13.38 7.91
CA ASP A 2 -13.43 13.16 7.81
C ASP A 2 -13.92 12.45 9.09
N ARG A 3 -14.06 13.20 10.18
CA ARG A 3 -14.42 12.67 11.52
C ARG A 3 -15.82 12.06 11.61
N GLY A 4 -16.67 12.24 10.61
CA GLY A 4 -18.04 11.72 10.55
C GLY A 4 -18.22 10.49 9.68
N LYS A 5 -17.22 10.06 8.91
CA LYS A 5 -17.36 8.91 8.02
C LYS A 5 -17.39 7.60 8.78
N ARG A 6 -18.47 6.87 8.59
CA ARG A 6 -18.56 5.44 8.93
C ARG A 6 -17.91 4.65 7.81
N GLY A 7 -17.19 3.60 8.15
CA GLY A 7 -16.55 2.73 7.18
C GLY A 7 -15.18 2.27 7.62
N ILE A 8 -14.44 1.73 6.67
CA ILE A 8 -13.12 1.13 6.89
C ILE A 8 -12.08 1.91 6.10
N LYS A 9 -10.98 2.17 6.77
CA LYS A 9 -9.74 2.66 6.19
C LYS A 9 -8.78 1.49 6.02
N ARG A 10 -8.05 1.48 4.93
CA ARG A 10 -6.94 0.55 4.67
C ARG A 10 -5.65 1.36 4.65
N SER A 11 -4.76 1.08 5.58
CA SER A 11 -3.37 1.58 5.54
C SER A 11 -2.54 0.54 4.81
N MET A 12 -1.85 0.93 3.74
CA MET A 12 -1.15 -0.01 2.86
C MET A 12 0.27 0.45 2.62
N ALA A 13 1.20 -0.51 2.64
CA ALA A 13 2.53 -0.39 2.08
C ALA A 13 2.56 -1.04 0.69
N VAL A 14 3.12 -0.34 -0.27
CA VAL A 14 3.26 -0.83 -1.65
C VAL A 14 4.69 -0.57 -2.14
N ASP A 15 5.16 -1.36 -3.08
CA ASP A 15 6.41 -1.07 -3.78
C ASP A 15 6.25 0.04 -4.82
N ALA A 16 7.34 0.46 -5.46
CA ALA A 16 7.33 1.50 -6.49
C ALA A 16 6.47 1.15 -7.72
N SER A 17 6.10 -0.11 -7.89
CA SER A 17 5.22 -0.60 -8.97
C SER A 17 3.75 -0.69 -8.54
N GLY A 18 3.45 -0.42 -7.26
CA GLY A 18 2.12 -0.55 -6.68
C GLY A 18 1.74 -1.97 -6.28
N ILE A 19 2.71 -2.84 -6.13
CA ILE A 19 2.48 -4.18 -5.58
C ILE A 19 2.25 -4.05 -4.08
N PRO A 20 1.13 -4.55 -3.53
CA PRO A 20 0.89 -4.51 -2.11
C PRO A 20 1.90 -5.40 -1.36
N LEU A 21 2.52 -4.83 -0.33
CA LEU A 21 3.49 -5.49 0.54
C LEU A 21 2.89 -5.82 1.91
N GLY A 22 1.93 -5.03 2.35
CA GLY A 22 1.24 -5.22 3.61
C GLY A 22 0.13 -4.21 3.79
N ALA A 23 -0.91 -4.60 4.50
CA ALA A 23 -2.06 -3.75 4.77
C ALA A 23 -2.62 -3.97 6.18
N VAL A 24 -3.18 -2.91 6.73
CA VAL A 24 -3.88 -2.93 8.02
C VAL A 24 -5.22 -2.24 7.87
N SER A 25 -6.27 -2.90 8.29
CA SER A 25 -7.63 -2.34 8.31
C SER A 25 -7.89 -1.60 9.62
N ALA A 26 -8.56 -0.46 9.54
CA ALA A 26 -8.93 0.33 10.71
C ALA A 26 -10.25 1.07 10.47
N PRO A 27 -10.95 1.52 11.53
CA PRO A 27 -12.08 2.41 11.39
C PRO A 27 -11.72 3.69 10.61
N ALA A 28 -12.63 4.15 9.75
CA ALA A 28 -12.38 5.28 8.85
C ALA A 28 -12.03 6.60 9.58
N ASN A 29 -12.49 6.76 10.82
CA ASN A 29 -12.21 7.93 11.66
C ASN A 29 -10.84 7.90 12.35
N ARG A 30 -10.07 6.79 12.23
CA ARG A 30 -8.75 6.68 12.85
C ARG A 30 -7.70 7.49 12.07
N HIS A 31 -6.77 8.12 12.78
CA HIS A 31 -5.63 8.80 12.16
C HIS A 31 -4.69 7.83 11.44
N ASP A 32 -3.99 8.30 10.41
CA ASP A 32 -3.04 7.48 9.64
C ASP A 32 -1.75 7.21 10.42
N SER A 33 -1.24 8.19 11.15
CA SER A 33 0.04 8.10 11.85
C SER A 33 0.16 6.87 12.79
N PRO A 34 -0.85 6.50 13.61
CA PRO A 34 -0.79 5.27 14.40
C PRO A 34 -0.79 3.97 13.59
N LEU A 35 -1.21 4.01 12.33
CA LEU A 35 -1.26 2.84 11.46
C LEU A 35 0.07 2.58 10.74
N LEU A 36 1.00 3.54 10.74
CA LEU A 36 2.29 3.41 10.04
C LEU A 36 3.08 2.19 10.49
N VAL A 37 3.38 2.09 11.78
CA VAL A 37 4.18 0.99 12.31
C VAL A 37 3.52 -0.38 12.09
N PRO A 38 2.22 -0.58 12.39
CA PRO A 38 1.55 -1.82 12.06
C PRO A 38 1.60 -2.18 10.56
N THR A 39 1.47 -1.19 9.68
CA THR A 39 1.51 -1.40 8.22
C THR A 39 2.92 -1.82 7.77
N LEU A 40 3.97 -1.18 8.29
CA LEU A 40 5.35 -1.54 7.98
C LEU A 40 5.71 -2.93 8.52
N LYS A 41 5.22 -3.28 9.72
CA LYS A 41 5.38 -4.63 10.26
C LYS A 41 4.71 -5.68 9.37
N ALA A 42 3.47 -5.45 8.94
CA ALA A 42 2.79 -6.35 8.02
C ALA A 42 3.57 -6.53 6.70
N ALA A 43 4.16 -5.46 6.16
CA ALA A 43 5.01 -5.54 4.99
C ALA A 43 6.29 -6.36 5.25
N THR A 44 6.92 -6.17 6.40
CA THR A 44 8.11 -6.95 6.79
C THR A 44 7.78 -8.43 6.97
N GLU A 45 6.66 -8.76 7.57
CA GLU A 45 6.19 -10.15 7.73
C GLU A 45 5.94 -10.82 6.38
N THR A 46 5.35 -10.10 5.42
CA THR A 46 5.10 -10.61 4.08
C THR A 46 6.39 -10.89 3.31
N LEU A 47 7.40 -10.03 3.45
CA LEU A 47 8.67 -10.12 2.73
C LEU A 47 9.72 -10.99 3.45
N GLY A 48 9.49 -11.36 4.72
CA GLY A 48 10.49 -11.96 5.61
C GLY A 48 11.50 -10.94 6.15
N SER A 49 11.95 -10.01 5.35
CA SER A 49 12.78 -8.86 5.75
C SER A 49 12.66 -7.73 4.74
N LEU A 50 12.87 -6.51 5.18
CA LEU A 50 12.99 -5.37 4.26
C LEU A 50 14.44 -5.29 3.75
N PRO A 51 14.65 -4.86 2.49
CA PRO A 51 15.99 -4.63 1.96
C PRO A 51 16.74 -3.58 2.79
N GLU A 52 18.05 -3.75 3.00
CA GLU A 52 18.90 -2.84 3.80
C GLU A 52 18.83 -1.37 3.34
N ARG A 53 18.55 -1.14 2.06
CA ARG A 53 18.44 0.19 1.47
C ARG A 53 17.00 0.62 1.20
N ALA A 54 16.02 -0.04 1.83
CA ALA A 54 14.63 0.36 1.68
C ALA A 54 14.42 1.80 2.17
N SER A 55 13.70 2.60 1.39
CA SER A 55 13.28 3.94 1.75
C SER A 55 11.76 4.01 1.75
N VAL A 56 11.20 4.55 2.82
CA VAL A 56 9.76 4.74 2.99
C VAL A 56 9.38 6.15 2.56
N HIS A 57 8.51 6.25 1.55
CA HIS A 57 7.99 7.52 1.08
C HIS A 57 6.62 7.78 1.71
N LEU A 58 6.50 8.88 2.43
CA LEU A 58 5.29 9.24 3.16
C LEU A 58 4.76 10.60 2.71
N ASP A 59 3.45 10.74 2.80
CA ASP A 59 2.80 12.00 2.51
C ASP A 59 2.98 13.01 3.67
N ARG A 60 2.56 14.24 3.41
CA ARG A 60 2.63 15.37 4.38
C ARG A 60 1.85 15.09 5.68
N GLY A 61 0.86 14.22 5.65
CA GLY A 61 0.09 13.84 6.84
C GLY A 61 0.93 13.15 7.91
N TYR A 62 2.06 12.56 7.50
CA TYR A 62 3.01 11.89 8.38
C TYR A 62 4.15 12.80 8.86
N ASP A 63 4.18 14.10 8.48
CA ASP A 63 5.24 15.03 8.84
C ASP A 63 5.16 15.41 10.33
N SER A 64 5.73 14.57 11.19
CA SER A 64 5.82 14.77 12.62
C SER A 64 7.14 14.21 13.18
N ARG A 65 7.58 14.77 14.33
CA ARG A 65 8.74 14.27 15.04
C ARG A 65 8.57 12.80 15.42
N LEU A 66 7.41 12.43 15.95
CA LEU A 66 7.10 11.06 16.37
C LEU A 66 7.19 10.06 15.20
N THR A 67 6.78 10.45 14.01
CA THR A 67 6.91 9.60 12.83
C THR A 67 8.38 9.30 12.50
N ARG A 68 9.23 10.34 12.56
CA ARG A 68 10.67 10.17 12.29
C ARG A 68 11.35 9.29 13.34
N GLU A 69 11.09 9.54 14.62
CA GLU A 69 11.60 8.71 15.72
C GLU A 69 11.24 7.23 15.51
N ARG A 70 10.00 6.92 15.15
CA ARG A 70 9.56 5.54 14.87
C ARG A 70 10.24 4.91 13.65
N LEU A 71 10.51 5.68 12.61
CA LEU A 71 11.22 5.18 11.43
C LEU A 71 12.70 4.94 11.74
N GLU A 72 13.32 5.79 12.56
CA GLU A 72 14.68 5.60 13.09
C GLU A 72 14.78 4.33 13.94
N GLU A 73 13.84 4.13 14.87
CA GLU A 73 13.76 2.91 15.69
C GLU A 73 13.64 1.64 14.83
N LEU A 74 12.98 1.73 13.68
CA LEU A 74 12.86 0.63 12.72
C LEU A 74 14.07 0.50 11.78
N GLY A 75 15.07 1.40 11.89
CA GLY A 75 16.26 1.40 11.02
C GLY A 75 15.95 1.72 9.55
N LEU A 76 14.81 2.37 9.27
CA LEU A 76 14.37 2.65 7.91
C LEU A 76 14.79 4.05 7.47
N ARG A 77 15.18 4.19 6.21
CA ARG A 77 15.30 5.49 5.56
C ARG A 77 13.92 6.01 5.20
N TRP A 78 13.75 7.33 5.17
CA TRP A 78 12.46 7.91 4.83
C TRP A 78 12.58 9.19 4.02
N GLU A 79 11.54 9.46 3.24
CA GLU A 79 11.26 10.74 2.61
C GLU A 79 9.83 11.16 2.95
N ILE A 80 9.67 12.27 3.66
CA ILE A 80 8.37 12.82 4.04
C ILE A 80 8.19 14.14 3.32
N SER A 81 7.07 14.33 2.62
CA SER A 81 6.73 15.59 1.98
C SER A 81 6.54 16.69 3.02
N GLY A 82 7.41 17.71 3.03
CA GLY A 82 7.38 18.80 4.01
C GLY A 82 6.17 19.73 3.82
N LYS A 83 5.69 20.29 4.91
CA LYS A 83 4.66 21.34 4.88
C LYS A 83 5.21 22.61 4.23
N GLY A 84 4.44 23.22 3.31
CA GLY A 84 4.82 24.48 2.65
C GLY A 84 5.90 24.38 1.58
N LYS A 85 6.49 23.21 1.36
CA LYS A 85 7.46 23.00 0.27
C LYS A 85 6.76 22.35 -0.93
N PRO A 86 7.14 22.69 -2.18
CA PRO A 86 6.73 21.91 -3.34
C PRO A 86 7.12 20.46 -3.12
N ALA A 87 6.23 19.53 -3.46
CA ALA A 87 6.57 18.11 -3.40
C ALA A 87 7.75 17.87 -4.36
N PRO A 88 8.82 17.17 -3.94
CA PRO A 88 9.90 16.79 -4.85
C PRO A 88 9.32 16.07 -6.08
N PHE A 89 9.98 16.17 -7.22
CA PHE A 89 9.52 15.52 -8.48
C PHE A 89 9.24 14.02 -8.28
N TRP A 90 9.95 13.37 -7.37
CA TRP A 90 9.78 11.98 -6.93
C TRP A 90 8.49 11.72 -6.15
N ALA A 91 7.89 12.74 -5.57
CA ALA A 91 6.58 12.63 -4.92
C ALA A 91 5.44 12.38 -5.91
N THR A 92 5.73 12.38 -7.21
CA THR A 92 4.83 11.87 -8.25
C THR A 92 4.45 10.40 -8.05
N ASN A 93 5.21 9.65 -7.24
CA ASN A 93 4.88 8.27 -6.88
C ASN A 93 3.74 8.15 -5.86
N ARG A 94 3.16 9.23 -5.36
CA ARG A 94 1.96 9.20 -4.49
C ARG A 94 0.78 8.49 -5.16
N TRP A 95 0.64 8.64 -6.47
CA TRP A 95 -0.39 7.96 -7.24
C TRP A 95 -0.29 6.43 -7.20
N VAL A 96 0.86 5.87 -6.81
CA VAL A 96 1.09 4.42 -6.74
C VAL A 96 0.19 3.79 -5.67
N VAL A 97 0.12 4.36 -4.47
CA VAL A 97 -0.78 3.90 -3.39
C VAL A 97 -2.24 4.12 -3.78
N GLU A 98 -2.55 5.28 -4.38
CA GLU A 98 -3.91 5.58 -4.85
C GLU A 98 -4.36 4.59 -5.93
N ARG A 99 -3.47 4.22 -6.85
CA ARG A 99 -3.72 3.20 -7.86
C ARG A 99 -4.02 1.84 -7.24
N THR A 100 -3.22 1.40 -6.26
CA THR A 100 -3.45 0.12 -5.57
C THR A 100 -4.76 0.15 -4.80
N SER A 101 -5.08 1.27 -4.15
CA SER A 101 -6.40 1.50 -3.53
C SER A 101 -7.54 1.38 -4.54
N SER A 102 -7.34 1.91 -5.74
CA SER A 102 -8.31 1.78 -6.85
C SER A 102 -8.47 0.33 -7.29
N TRP A 103 -7.39 -0.44 -7.36
CA TRP A 103 -7.47 -1.88 -7.65
C TRP A 103 -8.23 -2.66 -6.58
N HIS A 104 -8.00 -2.35 -5.29
CA HIS A 104 -8.80 -2.89 -4.20
C HIS A 104 -10.28 -2.57 -4.36
N ASN A 105 -10.61 -1.34 -4.76
CA ASN A 105 -11.99 -0.89 -4.95
C ASN A 105 -12.69 -1.55 -6.16
N ALA A 106 -11.92 -2.11 -7.10
CA ALA A 106 -12.50 -2.95 -8.15
C ALA A 106 -13.17 -4.21 -7.58
N HIS A 107 -12.72 -4.67 -6.42
CA HIS A 107 -13.40 -5.69 -5.63
C HIS A 107 -14.54 -5.04 -4.85
N LYS A 108 -15.77 -5.14 -5.35
CA LYS A 108 -16.96 -4.46 -4.79
C LYS A 108 -17.17 -4.72 -3.30
N LYS A 109 -16.74 -5.88 -2.80
CA LYS A 109 -16.79 -6.23 -1.38
C LYS A 109 -15.93 -5.32 -0.50
N LEU A 110 -14.83 -4.77 -1.04
CA LEU A 110 -13.99 -3.78 -0.34
C LEU A 110 -14.48 -2.34 -0.56
N LEU A 111 -15.07 -2.05 -1.72
CA LEU A 111 -15.62 -0.72 -2.00
C LEU A 111 -16.84 -0.44 -1.14
N TRP A 112 -17.75 -1.40 -1.06
CA TRP A 112 -18.98 -1.32 -0.27
C TRP A 112 -18.94 -2.32 0.89
N CYS A 113 -17.92 -2.13 1.75
CA CYS A 113 -17.73 -3.05 2.85
C CYS A 113 -18.84 -2.90 3.89
N THR A 114 -19.69 -3.91 3.98
CA THR A 114 -20.75 -4.04 4.98
C THR A 114 -20.35 -4.94 6.14
N GLU A 115 -19.14 -5.50 6.09
CA GLU A 115 -18.63 -6.42 7.11
C GLU A 115 -18.40 -5.68 8.43
N ARG A 116 -18.71 -6.37 9.53
CA ARG A 116 -18.49 -5.87 10.90
C ARG A 116 -17.38 -6.62 11.61
N VAL A 117 -16.97 -7.77 11.08
CA VAL A 117 -15.92 -8.62 11.65
C VAL A 117 -14.58 -8.29 11.00
N GLY A 118 -13.63 -7.76 11.78
CA GLY A 118 -12.33 -7.32 11.28
C GLY A 118 -11.58 -8.41 10.51
N LYS A 119 -11.56 -9.63 11.01
CA LYS A 119 -10.90 -10.77 10.34
C LYS A 119 -11.46 -11.06 8.93
N VAL A 120 -12.76 -10.85 8.72
CA VAL A 120 -13.38 -11.01 7.39
C VAL A 120 -12.94 -9.91 6.46
N ILE A 121 -12.79 -8.70 6.97
CA ILE A 121 -12.28 -7.56 6.20
C ILE A 121 -10.85 -7.80 5.80
N ASP A 122 -10.00 -8.21 6.75
CA ASP A 122 -8.59 -8.49 6.51
C ASP A 122 -8.41 -9.63 5.49
N PHE A 123 -9.27 -10.66 5.54
CA PHE A 123 -9.31 -11.71 4.52
C PHE A 123 -9.59 -11.13 3.12
N TRP A 124 -10.57 -10.24 2.97
CA TRP A 124 -10.88 -9.65 1.67
C TRP A 124 -9.78 -8.72 1.16
N VAL A 125 -9.08 -8.02 2.05
CA VAL A 125 -7.90 -7.22 1.70
C VAL A 125 -6.79 -8.15 1.19
N ALA A 126 -6.42 -9.17 1.97
CA ALA A 126 -5.40 -10.14 1.57
C ALA A 126 -5.75 -10.87 0.26
N PHE A 127 -7.01 -11.25 0.07
CA PHE A 127 -7.47 -11.84 -1.19
C PHE A 127 -7.30 -10.89 -2.38
N SER A 128 -7.63 -9.60 -2.20
CA SER A 128 -7.38 -8.59 -3.23
C SER A 128 -5.90 -8.43 -3.54
N ASP A 129 -5.03 -8.44 -2.53
CA ASP A 129 -3.58 -8.38 -2.70
C ASP A 129 -3.08 -9.56 -3.52
N VAL A 130 -3.52 -10.78 -3.21
CA VAL A 130 -3.19 -11.98 -3.99
C VAL A 130 -3.58 -11.82 -5.45
N VAL A 131 -4.79 -11.34 -5.73
CA VAL A 131 -5.26 -11.13 -7.11
C VAL A 131 -4.36 -10.11 -7.85
N ILE A 132 -3.98 -9.02 -7.19
CA ILE A 132 -3.09 -7.99 -7.76
C ILE A 132 -1.72 -8.59 -8.07
N ILE A 133 -1.13 -9.32 -7.12
CA ILE A 133 0.18 -9.96 -7.25
C ILE A 133 0.16 -10.99 -8.38
N VAL A 134 -0.82 -11.89 -8.41
CA VAL A 134 -0.94 -12.93 -9.45
C VAL A 134 -1.08 -12.30 -10.84
N ARG A 135 -1.92 -11.26 -10.97
CA ARG A 135 -2.05 -10.54 -12.25
C ARG A 135 -0.73 -9.89 -12.68
N ARG A 136 0.05 -9.39 -11.74
CA ARG A 136 1.37 -8.83 -12.03
C ARG A 136 2.33 -9.90 -12.48
N LEU A 137 2.41 -11.04 -11.78
CA LEU A 137 3.27 -12.17 -12.14
C LEU A 137 2.92 -12.73 -13.53
N ILE A 138 1.63 -12.90 -13.84
CA ILE A 138 1.18 -13.32 -15.17
C ILE A 138 1.67 -12.34 -16.23
N ARG A 139 1.51 -11.03 -15.98
CA ARG A 139 1.97 -10.00 -16.91
C ARG A 139 3.49 -10.04 -17.12
N GLU A 140 4.25 -10.17 -16.06
CA GLU A 140 5.72 -10.27 -16.13
C GLU A 140 6.16 -11.55 -16.83
N GLY A 141 5.56 -12.69 -16.50
CA GLY A 141 5.80 -13.94 -17.19
C GLY A 141 5.47 -13.84 -18.69
N TRP A 142 4.34 -13.18 -19.02
CA TRP A 142 3.98 -12.93 -20.40
C TRP A 142 5.01 -12.07 -21.14
N MET A 143 5.57 -11.07 -20.52
CA MET A 143 6.58 -10.19 -21.14
C MET A 143 7.95 -10.88 -21.21
N ARG A 144 8.33 -11.63 -20.19
CA ARG A 144 9.66 -12.21 -20.04
C ARG A 144 9.85 -13.46 -20.90
N TYR A 145 8.81 -14.29 -21.01
CA TYR A 145 8.83 -15.56 -21.77
C TYR A 145 8.13 -15.44 -23.13
N ARG A 146 8.46 -14.38 -23.85
CA ARG A 146 7.94 -14.16 -25.18
C ARG A 146 8.71 -15.03 -26.18
N TRP A 147 7.99 -15.84 -26.96
CA TRP A 147 8.54 -16.67 -28.04
C TRP A 147 8.02 -16.22 -29.40
N GLU A 148 8.71 -16.64 -30.47
CA GLU A 148 8.28 -16.37 -31.82
C GLU A 148 6.89 -16.99 -32.09
N GLY A 149 6.02 -16.29 -32.78
CA GLY A 149 4.64 -16.71 -33.04
C GLY A 149 3.65 -16.54 -31.88
N ARG A 150 4.09 -16.08 -30.71
CA ARG A 150 3.20 -15.76 -29.60
C ARG A 150 2.24 -14.63 -29.94
N PRO A 151 0.93 -14.72 -29.62
CA PRO A 151 -0.02 -13.66 -29.84
C PRO A 151 0.45 -12.33 -29.25
N SER A 152 0.27 -11.23 -29.99
CA SER A 152 0.67 -9.89 -29.54
C SER A 152 -0.21 -9.40 -28.38
N ARG A 153 -1.42 -9.91 -28.25
CA ARG A 153 -2.37 -9.58 -27.19
C ARG A 153 -2.43 -10.70 -26.19
N ARG A 154 -2.49 -10.33 -24.93
CA ARG A 154 -2.74 -11.19 -23.81
C ARG A 154 -4.18 -11.73 -23.89
N PRO A 155 -4.41 -13.01 -23.60
CA PRO A 155 -5.76 -13.56 -23.49
C PRO A 155 -6.56 -12.89 -22.37
#